data_8f21c2d12d4f2fe62dcdc8d2083ed32c
#
_entry.id   8f21c2d12d4f2fe62dcdc8d2083ed32c
#
_cell.length_a   1.000
_cell.length_b   1.000
_cell.length_c   1.000
_cell.angle_alpha   90.00
_cell.angle_beta   90.00
_cell.angle_gamma   90.00
#
_symmetry.space_group_name_H-M   'P 1'
#
loop_
_entity.id
_entity.type
_entity.pdbx_description
1 polymer ?
#
loop_
_entity_poly.entity_id
_entity_poly.type
_entity_poly.pdbx_seq_one_letter_code
_entity_poly.pdbx_strand_id
1 'polypeptide(L)'
;MLMTDRKEKALQALLVSPTRKAAAAAAGIDPETLRRYLKDPEFLQAYRDAAADTMDAATRQLQGTLNAAADRLLKIVNDDEQPPAAQIQAARTLLEFALKFTEFNDILQQLETAEGGSNVL
;
A
#
# COMPACT_ATOMS: atom_id res chain seq x y z
N MET A 1 25.14 9.25 2.89
CA MET A 1 26.10 8.19 3.30
C MET A 1 25.77 6.89 2.58
N LEU A 2 26.81 6.23 2.12
CA LEU A 2 26.64 4.94 1.47
C LEU A 2 26.42 3.86 2.52
N MET A 3 25.34 3.12 2.38
CA MET A 3 25.07 1.98 3.24
C MET A 3 26.02 0.83 2.94
N THR A 4 26.47 0.13 3.99
CA THR A 4 27.27 -1.09 3.79
C THR A 4 26.39 -2.19 3.19
N ASP A 5 27.04 -3.17 2.53
CA ASP A 5 26.31 -4.30 1.96
C ASP A 5 25.49 -5.06 3.02
N ARG A 6 26.02 -5.15 4.23
CA ARG A 6 25.31 -5.81 5.34
C ARG A 6 24.03 -5.07 5.72
N LYS A 7 24.11 -3.73 5.78
CA LYS A 7 22.93 -2.90 6.08
C LYS A 7 21.89 -2.96 4.97
N GLU A 8 22.36 -2.91 3.71
CA GLU A 8 21.48 -3.03 2.56
C GLU A 8 20.73 -4.36 2.57
N LYS A 9 21.44 -5.44 2.85
CA LYS A 9 20.83 -6.78 2.95
C LYS A 9 19.82 -6.85 4.10
N ALA A 10 20.13 -6.23 5.24
CA ALA A 10 19.23 -6.16 6.38
C ALA A 10 17.97 -5.37 6.05
N LEU A 11 18.12 -4.26 5.33
CA LEU A 11 17.01 -3.42 4.91
C LEU A 11 16.06 -4.20 3.98
N GLN A 12 16.59 -4.89 2.98
CA GLN A 12 15.79 -5.70 2.06
C GLN A 12 15.06 -6.82 2.80
N ALA A 13 15.73 -7.46 3.76
CA ALA A 13 15.11 -8.51 4.56
C ALA A 13 13.96 -7.98 5.41
N LEU A 14 14.10 -6.77 5.98
CA LEU A 14 13.03 -6.13 6.76
C LEU A 14 11.79 -5.85 5.93
N LEU A 15 11.96 -5.49 4.65
CA LEU A 15 10.84 -5.15 3.78
C LEU A 15 9.96 -6.37 3.44
N VAL A 16 10.53 -7.57 3.46
CA VAL A 16 9.82 -8.78 3.02
C VAL A 16 9.55 -9.79 4.14
N SER A 17 10.08 -9.56 5.34
CA SER A 17 9.95 -10.49 6.45
C SER A 17 8.82 -10.09 7.39
N PRO A 18 8.08 -11.05 7.96
CA PRO A 18 6.95 -10.74 8.85
C PRO A 18 7.37 -10.25 10.24
N THR A 19 8.59 -10.57 10.68
CA THR A 19 9.09 -10.18 12.00
C THR A 19 10.55 -9.75 11.90
N ARG A 20 11.02 -8.99 12.91
CA ARG A 20 12.44 -8.60 13.00
C ARG A 20 13.35 -9.81 13.14
N LYS A 21 12.92 -10.82 13.88
CA LYS A 21 13.67 -12.06 14.06
C LYS A 21 13.87 -12.77 12.73
N ALA A 22 12.81 -12.90 11.93
CA ALA A 22 12.87 -13.50 10.61
C ALA A 22 13.76 -12.68 9.67
N ALA A 23 13.69 -11.35 9.75
CA ALA A 23 14.52 -10.46 8.94
C ALA A 23 16.00 -10.64 9.26
N ALA A 24 16.36 -10.70 10.55
CA ALA A 24 17.73 -10.91 10.98
C ALA A 24 18.27 -12.25 10.47
N ALA A 25 17.47 -13.31 10.58
CA ALA A 25 17.84 -14.64 10.08
C ALA A 25 18.05 -14.62 8.58
N ALA A 26 17.14 -14.00 7.83
CA ALA A 26 17.24 -13.88 6.37
C ALA A 26 18.46 -13.08 5.93
N ALA A 27 18.83 -12.05 6.68
CA ALA A 27 20.00 -11.23 6.40
C ALA A 27 21.31 -11.85 6.89
N GLY A 28 21.25 -12.93 7.65
CA GLY A 28 22.42 -13.60 8.21
C GLY A 28 23.12 -12.79 9.29
N ILE A 29 22.36 -12.02 10.08
CA ILE A 29 22.86 -11.23 11.18
C ILE A 29 22.16 -11.59 12.49
N ASP A 30 22.79 -11.21 13.60
CA ASP A 30 22.21 -11.37 14.91
C ASP A 30 21.05 -10.37 15.09
N PRO A 31 19.95 -10.77 15.76
CA PRO A 31 18.86 -9.85 16.08
C PRO A 31 19.31 -8.57 16.80
N GLU A 32 20.34 -8.66 17.66
CA GLU A 32 20.89 -7.49 18.35
C GLU A 32 21.56 -6.53 17.36
N THR A 33 22.22 -7.04 16.32
CA THR A 33 22.82 -6.23 15.27
C THR A 33 21.72 -5.49 14.50
N LEU A 34 20.62 -6.16 14.16
CA LEU A 34 19.49 -5.54 13.48
C LEU A 34 18.87 -4.44 14.34
N ARG A 35 18.73 -4.70 15.64
CA ARG A 35 18.23 -3.70 16.58
C ARG A 35 19.10 -2.44 16.60
N ARG A 36 20.43 -2.60 16.57
CA ARG A 36 21.35 -1.46 16.48
C ARG A 36 21.18 -0.69 15.19
N TYR A 37 21.02 -1.38 14.07
CA TYR A 37 20.77 -0.73 12.78
C TYR A 37 19.50 0.12 12.83
N LEU A 38 18.43 -0.40 13.44
CA LEU A 38 17.16 0.33 13.55
C LEU A 38 17.25 1.57 14.44
N LYS A 39 18.28 1.69 15.28
CA LYS A 39 18.54 2.89 16.08
C LYS A 39 19.37 3.93 15.31
N ASP A 40 20.02 3.53 14.22
CA ASP A 40 20.76 4.46 13.37
C ASP A 40 19.77 5.29 12.55
N PRO A 41 19.79 6.64 12.69
CA PRO A 41 18.85 7.50 11.97
C PRO A 41 18.89 7.35 10.45
N GLU A 42 20.07 7.16 9.87
CA GLU A 42 20.19 7.01 8.42
C GLU A 42 19.59 5.69 7.94
N PHE A 43 19.84 4.60 8.66
CA PHE A 43 19.25 3.31 8.33
C PHE A 43 17.73 3.36 8.46
N LEU A 44 17.24 3.94 9.55
CA LEU A 44 15.80 4.04 9.82
C LEU A 44 15.11 4.87 8.74
N GLN A 45 15.73 5.96 8.30
CA GLN A 45 15.16 6.79 7.24
C GLN A 45 15.12 6.03 5.92
N ALA A 46 16.20 5.33 5.56
CA ALA A 46 16.24 4.51 4.36
C ALA A 46 15.18 3.41 4.39
N TYR A 47 14.96 2.80 5.55
CA TYR A 47 13.92 1.79 5.73
C TYR A 47 12.52 2.39 5.53
N ARG A 48 12.25 3.55 6.12
CA ARG A 48 10.96 4.23 5.98
C ARG A 48 10.68 4.62 4.53
N ASP A 49 11.68 5.14 3.83
CA ASP A 49 11.54 5.53 2.43
C ASP A 49 11.26 4.31 1.54
N ALA A 50 11.99 3.21 1.76
CA ALA A 50 11.80 1.99 1.00
C ALA A 50 10.44 1.35 1.28
N ALA A 51 9.98 1.39 2.54
CA ALA A 51 8.67 0.87 2.92
C ALA A 51 7.54 1.70 2.28
N ALA A 52 7.69 3.01 2.24
CA ALA A 52 6.73 3.90 1.58
C ALA A 52 6.66 3.61 0.08
N ASP A 53 7.81 3.44 -0.59
CA ASP A 53 7.87 3.10 -2.01
C ASP A 53 7.18 1.76 -2.30
N THR A 54 7.40 0.77 -1.44
CA THR A 54 6.77 -0.55 -1.56
C THR A 54 5.25 -0.43 -1.41
N MET A 55 4.79 0.35 -0.44
CA MET A 55 3.36 0.58 -0.22
C MET A 55 2.73 1.31 -1.41
N ASP A 56 3.41 2.33 -1.96
CA ASP A 56 2.94 3.06 -3.13
C ASP A 56 2.81 2.14 -4.35
N ALA A 57 3.78 1.27 -4.57
CA ALA A 57 3.75 0.30 -5.66
C ALA A 57 2.57 -0.67 -5.50
N ALA A 58 2.35 -1.18 -4.28
CA ALA A 58 1.24 -2.08 -3.98
C ALA A 58 -0.11 -1.37 -4.18
N THR A 59 -0.21 -0.12 -3.76
CA THR A 59 -1.41 0.70 -3.94
C THR A 59 -1.72 0.91 -5.42
N ARG A 60 -0.71 1.24 -6.23
CA ARG A 60 -0.89 1.40 -7.68
C ARG A 60 -1.34 0.10 -8.34
N GLN A 61 -0.77 -1.03 -7.93
CA GLN A 61 -1.17 -2.33 -8.44
C GLN A 61 -2.62 -2.65 -8.08
N LEU A 62 -3.02 -2.37 -6.85
CA LEU A 62 -4.39 -2.58 -6.39
C LEU A 62 -5.37 -1.67 -7.17
N GLN A 63 -5.01 -0.41 -7.38
CA GLN A 63 -5.81 0.52 -8.17
C GLN A 63 -6.01 -0.01 -9.61
N GLY A 64 -4.95 -0.54 -10.21
CA GLY A 64 -5.04 -1.15 -11.54
C GLY A 64 -6.02 -2.33 -11.58
N THR A 65 -5.99 -3.17 -10.55
CA THR A 65 -6.91 -4.30 -10.41
C THR A 65 -8.36 -3.83 -10.26
N LEU A 66 -8.57 -2.80 -9.43
CA LEU A 66 -9.90 -2.22 -9.22
C LEU A 66 -10.45 -1.60 -10.51
N ASN A 67 -9.60 -0.90 -11.26
CA ASN A 67 -10.00 -0.31 -12.53
C ASN A 67 -10.41 -1.40 -13.54
N ALA A 68 -9.66 -2.49 -13.63
CA ALA A 68 -9.98 -3.60 -14.52
C ALA A 68 -11.31 -4.25 -14.14
N ALA A 69 -11.55 -4.43 -12.83
CA ALA A 69 -12.81 -4.99 -12.34
C ALA A 69 -14.00 -4.06 -12.65
N ALA A 70 -13.83 -2.76 -12.41
CA ALA A 70 -14.86 -1.75 -12.72
C ALA A 70 -15.18 -1.73 -14.20
N ASP A 71 -14.16 -1.79 -15.07
CA ASP A 71 -14.33 -1.83 -16.50
C ASP A 71 -15.12 -3.07 -16.93
N ARG A 72 -14.84 -4.21 -16.32
CA ARG A 72 -15.57 -5.45 -16.62
C ARG A 72 -17.03 -5.34 -16.22
N LEU A 73 -17.31 -4.79 -15.04
CA LEU A 73 -18.68 -4.58 -14.58
C LEU A 73 -19.43 -3.61 -15.48
N LEU A 74 -18.76 -2.55 -15.92
CA LEU A 74 -19.36 -1.57 -16.83
C LEU A 74 -19.71 -2.19 -18.17
N LYS A 75 -18.87 -3.08 -18.69
CA LYS A 75 -19.16 -3.81 -19.93
C LYS A 75 -20.41 -4.67 -19.79
N ILE A 76 -20.61 -5.31 -18.65
CA ILE A 76 -21.81 -6.11 -18.39
C ILE A 76 -23.05 -5.21 -18.35
N VAL A 77 -22.97 -4.06 -17.70
CA VAL A 77 -24.07 -3.09 -17.63
C VAL A 77 -24.51 -2.64 -19.03
N ASN A 78 -23.55 -2.42 -19.92
CA ASN A 78 -23.80 -1.87 -21.26
C ASN A 78 -24.04 -2.93 -22.33
N ASP A 79 -23.94 -4.21 -22.01
CA ASP A 79 -24.09 -5.29 -22.96
C ASP A 79 -25.55 -5.79 -22.96
N ASP A 80 -26.28 -5.43 -24.02
CA ASP A 80 -27.70 -5.80 -24.17
C ASP A 80 -27.93 -7.31 -24.32
N GLU A 81 -26.88 -8.06 -24.64
CA GLU A 81 -26.95 -9.52 -24.73
C GLU A 81 -26.92 -10.19 -23.38
N GLN A 82 -26.54 -9.46 -22.32
CA GLN A 82 -26.52 -9.99 -20.97
C GLN A 82 -27.94 -10.07 -20.39
N PRO A 83 -28.24 -11.07 -19.56
CA PRO A 83 -29.53 -11.13 -18.84
C PRO A 83 -29.75 -9.85 -18.02
N PRO A 84 -30.99 -9.33 -17.96
CA PRO A 84 -31.26 -8.12 -17.17
C PRO A 84 -30.83 -8.22 -15.71
N ALA A 85 -30.95 -9.40 -15.09
CA ALA A 85 -30.51 -9.61 -13.72
C ALA A 85 -29.01 -9.39 -13.55
N ALA A 86 -28.20 -9.83 -14.53
CA ALA A 86 -26.75 -9.63 -14.50
C ALA A 86 -26.40 -8.15 -14.68
N GLN A 87 -27.08 -7.44 -15.56
CA GLN A 87 -26.87 -6.00 -15.77
C GLN A 87 -27.21 -5.21 -14.50
N ILE A 88 -28.34 -5.53 -13.86
CA ILE A 88 -28.76 -4.85 -12.63
C ILE A 88 -27.76 -5.13 -11.50
N GLN A 89 -27.31 -6.38 -11.35
CA GLN A 89 -26.35 -6.74 -10.31
C GLN A 89 -25.02 -6.04 -10.51
N ALA A 90 -24.53 -5.98 -11.75
CA ALA A 90 -23.28 -5.29 -12.08
C ALA A 90 -23.40 -3.79 -11.78
N ALA A 91 -24.53 -3.16 -12.17
CA ALA A 91 -24.78 -1.75 -11.91
C ALA A 91 -24.81 -1.46 -10.40
N ARG A 92 -25.50 -2.32 -9.63
CA ARG A 92 -25.57 -2.20 -8.17
C ARG A 92 -24.18 -2.29 -7.55
N THR A 93 -23.38 -3.27 -7.97
CA THR A 93 -22.02 -3.47 -7.48
C THR A 93 -21.15 -2.25 -7.75
N LEU A 94 -21.24 -1.69 -8.98
CA LEU A 94 -20.52 -0.46 -9.32
C LEU A 94 -20.91 0.71 -8.44
N LEU A 95 -22.21 0.91 -8.21
CA LEU A 95 -22.71 2.01 -7.38
C LEU A 95 -22.27 1.85 -5.92
N GLU A 96 -22.34 0.65 -5.36
CA GLU A 96 -21.88 0.37 -4.01
C GLU A 96 -20.39 0.64 -3.85
N PHE A 97 -19.61 0.21 -4.83
CA PHE A 97 -18.17 0.40 -4.82
C PHE A 97 -17.80 1.88 -4.93
N ALA A 98 -18.48 2.60 -5.83
CA ALA A 98 -18.24 4.04 -6.01
C ALA A 98 -18.55 4.81 -4.73
N LEU A 99 -19.64 4.44 -4.04
CA LEU A 99 -20.03 5.09 -2.80
C LEU A 99 -18.99 4.85 -1.70
N LYS A 100 -18.57 3.60 -1.51
CA LYS A 100 -17.54 3.26 -0.51
C LYS A 100 -16.22 3.94 -0.81
N PHE A 101 -15.83 4.02 -2.06
CA PHE A 101 -14.59 4.68 -2.47
C PHE A 101 -14.65 6.17 -2.18
N THR A 102 -15.80 6.80 -2.44
CA THR A 102 -16.01 8.21 -2.14
C THR A 102 -15.92 8.48 -0.64
N GLU A 103 -16.56 7.66 0.18
CA GLU A 103 -16.49 7.77 1.64
C GLU A 103 -15.05 7.66 2.14
N PHE A 104 -14.32 6.67 1.65
CA PHE A 104 -12.91 6.47 2.01
C PHE A 104 -12.06 7.68 1.63
N ASN A 105 -12.26 8.18 0.43
CA ASN A 105 -11.52 9.34 -0.07
C ASN A 105 -11.81 10.59 0.75
N ASP A 106 -13.05 10.80 1.16
CA ASP A 106 -13.44 11.91 2.03
C ASP A 106 -12.74 11.83 3.39
N ILE A 107 -12.65 10.62 3.96
CA ILE A 107 -11.94 10.41 5.22
C ILE A 107 -10.46 10.78 5.08
N LEU A 108 -9.82 10.33 4.00
CA LEU A 108 -8.41 10.65 3.74
C LEU A 108 -8.21 12.16 3.60
N GLN A 109 -9.09 12.85 2.89
CA GLN A 109 -9.01 14.31 2.74
C GLN A 109 -9.16 15.03 4.07
N GLN A 110 -10.06 14.56 4.93
CA GLN A 110 -10.23 15.13 6.27
C GLN A 110 -8.98 14.97 7.11
N LEU A 111 -8.33 13.80 7.04
CA LEU A 111 -7.07 13.56 7.76
C LEU A 111 -5.95 14.46 7.24
N GLU A 112 -5.82 14.60 5.94
CA GLU A 112 -4.81 15.47 5.32
C GLU A 112 -5.03 16.92 5.72
N THR A 113 -6.28 17.39 5.72
CA THR A 113 -6.64 18.74 6.14
C THR A 113 -6.29 18.98 7.61
N ALA A 114 -6.57 17.99 8.47
CA ALA A 114 -6.24 18.08 9.90
C ALA A 114 -4.73 18.15 10.12
N GLU A 115 -3.95 17.32 9.41
CA GLU A 115 -2.49 17.35 9.48
C GLU A 115 -1.92 18.65 8.92
N GLY A 116 -2.44 19.12 7.79
CA GLY A 116 -2.06 20.39 7.21
C GLY A 116 -2.34 21.57 8.13
N GLY A 117 -3.47 21.55 8.81
CA GLY A 117 -3.85 22.56 9.80
C GLY A 117 -2.89 22.58 10.99
N SER A 118 -2.45 21.39 11.45
CA SER A 118 -1.48 21.28 12.53
C SER A 118 -0.11 21.81 12.12
N ASN A 119 0.29 21.62 10.88
CA ASN A 119 1.60 22.06 10.38
C ASN A 119 1.68 23.55 10.11
N VAL A 120 0.57 24.22 9.93
CA VAL A 120 0.51 25.67 9.65
C VAL A 120 0.71 26.47 10.94
N LEU A 121 0.44 25.89 12.06
CA LEU A 121 0.61 26.55 13.36
C LEU A 121 2.00 26.29 13.93
#